data_5ba57e057cba92ce1fdcaee7fe3fb509
#
_entry.id   5ba57e057cba92ce1fdcaee7fe3fb509
#
_cell.length_a   1.000
_cell.length_b   1.000
_cell.length_c   1.000
_cell.angle_alpha   90.00
_cell.angle_beta   90.00
_cell.angle_gamma   90.00
#
_symmetry.space_group_name_H-M   'P 1'
#
loop_
_entity.id
_entity.type
_entity.pdbx_description
1 polymer ?
#
loop_
_entity_poly.entity_id
_entity_poly.type
_entity_poly.pdbx_seq_one_letter_code
_entity_poly.pdbx_strand_id
1 'polypeptide(L)'
;IGALELQASAGNLRMVTTAEQMRTYAGPAILSYGFRPFFLLGAIWAALAVAIWLPMLAGSLSLPTAFAPIDWHVHELLYGYLPAIVAGFLLTAVPNWTGRLPVTGGPLLGLLLIWVAGRLAVAGSAWIGPSWAATVDLLFLLTVAAVVFREIVAARNLGNLKVLLLVGLLLAGNATFHAESALAGGAGYGT
;
A
#
# COMPACT_ATOMS: atom_id res chain seq x y z
N ILE A 1 -18.26 20.89 2.48
CA ILE A 1 -18.48 21.23 1.05
C ILE A 1 -17.86 20.09 0.27
N GLY A 2 -18.70 19.16 -0.21
CA GLY A 2 -18.24 17.97 -0.91
C GLY A 2 -17.54 18.31 -2.22
N ALA A 3 -16.58 17.50 -2.61
CA ALA A 3 -15.89 17.62 -3.90
C ALA A 3 -16.88 17.42 -5.02
N LEU A 4 -16.82 18.34 -5.92
CA LEU A 4 -17.69 18.47 -7.04
C LEU A 4 -16.88 18.19 -8.30
N GLU A 5 -17.00 17.00 -8.86
CA GLU A 5 -16.55 16.71 -10.21
C GLU A 5 -17.70 16.93 -11.19
N LEU A 6 -17.41 17.70 -12.24
CA LEU A 6 -18.32 18.02 -13.32
C LEU A 6 -18.42 16.84 -14.30
N GLN A 7 -19.56 16.18 -14.32
CA GLN A 7 -19.89 15.23 -15.36
C GLN A 7 -20.83 15.90 -16.36
N ALA A 8 -20.32 16.19 -17.55
CA ALA A 8 -21.11 16.77 -18.64
C ALA A 8 -22.03 15.68 -19.24
N SER A 9 -23.31 15.77 -18.97
CA SER A 9 -24.35 15.05 -19.72
C SER A 9 -25.41 16.06 -20.14
N ALA A 10 -25.58 16.24 -21.43
CA ALA A 10 -26.72 16.90 -22.07
C ALA A 10 -27.21 18.19 -21.39
N GLY A 11 -26.36 19.22 -21.31
CA GLY A 11 -26.79 20.57 -20.94
C GLY A 11 -26.95 20.88 -19.46
N ASN A 12 -26.84 19.91 -18.55
CA ASN A 12 -26.84 20.12 -17.09
C ASN A 12 -25.53 19.61 -16.48
N LEU A 13 -24.70 20.52 -16.00
CA LEU A 13 -23.54 20.24 -15.18
C LEU A 13 -24.01 19.74 -13.79
N ARG A 14 -24.12 18.42 -13.62
CA ARG A 14 -24.50 17.82 -12.35
C ARG A 14 -23.23 17.48 -11.56
N MET A 15 -23.12 18.08 -10.40
CA MET A 15 -22.03 17.81 -9.50
C MET A 15 -22.26 16.47 -8.77
N VAL A 16 -21.39 15.48 -9.01
CA VAL A 16 -21.49 14.15 -8.38
C VAL A 16 -20.87 14.22 -6.99
N THR A 17 -21.64 13.89 -5.96
CA THR A 17 -21.14 13.76 -4.60
C THR A 17 -20.50 12.40 -4.37
N THR A 18 -19.61 12.28 -3.37
CA THR A 18 -19.04 10.98 -2.96
C THR A 18 -20.13 9.94 -2.70
N ALA A 19 -21.22 10.34 -2.05
CA ALA A 19 -22.36 9.45 -1.78
C ALA A 19 -23.07 8.98 -3.07
N GLU A 20 -23.19 9.85 -4.06
CA GLU A 20 -23.81 9.52 -5.35
C GLU A 20 -22.90 8.61 -6.19
N GLN A 21 -21.59 8.89 -6.23
CA GLN A 21 -20.61 8.00 -6.86
C GLN A 21 -20.68 6.59 -6.26
N MET A 22 -20.80 6.49 -4.94
CA MET A 22 -20.87 5.21 -4.26
C MET A 22 -22.15 4.44 -4.58
N ARG A 23 -23.30 5.14 -4.71
CA ARG A 23 -24.58 4.53 -5.10
C ARG A 23 -24.61 4.06 -6.54
N THR A 24 -23.87 4.73 -7.43
CA THR A 24 -23.81 4.42 -8.87
C THR A 24 -22.67 3.46 -9.21
N TYR A 25 -21.80 3.12 -8.24
CA TYR A 25 -20.68 2.21 -8.50
C TYR A 25 -21.19 0.80 -8.81
N ALA A 26 -21.01 0.37 -10.07
CA ALA A 26 -21.47 -0.92 -10.58
C ALA A 26 -20.39 -2.02 -10.57
N GLY A 27 -19.18 -1.72 -10.07
CA GLY A 27 -18.07 -2.66 -10.02
C GLY A 27 -18.11 -3.60 -8.79
N PRO A 28 -17.10 -4.47 -8.62
CA PRO A 28 -17.00 -5.35 -7.46
C PRO A 28 -17.00 -4.57 -6.14
N ALA A 29 -17.82 -4.99 -5.18
CA ALA A 29 -18.00 -4.29 -3.90
C ALA A 29 -16.68 -4.09 -3.13
N ILE A 30 -15.72 -5.00 -3.29
CA ILE A 30 -14.39 -4.92 -2.67
C ILE A 30 -13.59 -3.71 -3.16
N LEU A 31 -13.82 -3.25 -4.41
CA LEU A 31 -13.12 -2.12 -5.01
C LEU A 31 -13.89 -0.79 -4.91
N SER A 32 -14.96 -0.74 -4.13
CA SER A 32 -15.76 0.47 -3.97
C SER A 32 -15.18 1.48 -2.97
N TYR A 33 -14.31 1.06 -2.05
CA TYR A 33 -13.63 1.90 -1.05
C TYR A 33 -12.21 1.39 -0.80
N GLY A 34 -11.26 2.31 -0.61
CA GLY A 34 -9.86 1.97 -0.36
C GLY A 34 -9.63 1.03 0.83
N PHE A 35 -10.35 1.23 1.94
CA PHE A 35 -10.18 0.39 3.12
C PHE A 35 -10.58 -1.08 2.90
N ARG A 36 -11.57 -1.35 2.03
CA ARG A 36 -12.12 -2.71 1.86
C ARG A 36 -11.07 -3.73 1.42
N PRO A 37 -10.37 -3.53 0.27
CA PRO A 37 -9.38 -4.51 -0.15
C PRO A 37 -8.14 -4.51 0.76
N PHE A 38 -7.68 -3.32 1.19
CA PHE A 38 -6.44 -3.23 1.93
C PHE A 38 -6.56 -3.75 3.37
N PHE A 39 -7.68 -3.51 4.08
CA PHE A 39 -7.87 -4.06 5.41
C PHE A 39 -8.09 -5.56 5.37
N LEU A 40 -8.90 -6.05 4.42
CA LEU A 40 -9.15 -7.48 4.30
C LEU A 40 -7.88 -8.24 3.91
N LEU A 41 -7.23 -7.84 2.82
CA LEU A 41 -6.04 -8.55 2.34
C LEU A 41 -4.82 -8.30 3.20
N GLY A 42 -4.71 -7.12 3.83
CA GLY A 42 -3.70 -6.85 4.84
C GLY A 42 -3.82 -7.78 6.05
N ALA A 43 -5.05 -7.95 6.59
CA ALA A 43 -5.27 -8.87 7.70
C ALA A 43 -4.98 -10.34 7.32
N ILE A 44 -5.41 -10.76 6.12
CA ILE A 44 -5.08 -12.09 5.59
C ILE A 44 -3.56 -12.24 5.46
N TRP A 45 -2.87 -11.22 4.92
CA TRP A 45 -1.42 -11.25 4.77
C TRP A 45 -0.70 -11.33 6.11
N ALA A 46 -1.11 -10.58 7.12
CA ALA A 46 -0.53 -10.65 8.46
C ALA A 46 -0.62 -12.07 9.04
N ALA A 47 -1.78 -12.70 8.90
CA ALA A 47 -1.98 -14.09 9.34
C ALA A 47 -1.08 -15.07 8.56
N LEU A 48 -1.01 -14.92 7.23
CA LEU A 48 -0.16 -15.74 6.37
C LEU A 48 1.32 -15.52 6.67
N ALA A 49 1.76 -14.29 6.89
CA ALA A 49 3.15 -13.97 7.21
C ALA A 49 3.59 -14.68 8.50
N VAL A 50 2.76 -14.69 9.54
CA VAL A 50 3.04 -15.44 10.77
C VAL A 50 3.03 -16.95 10.51
N ALA A 51 2.04 -17.47 9.77
CA ALA A 51 1.91 -18.89 9.48
C ALA A 51 3.09 -19.44 8.63
N ILE A 52 3.65 -18.62 7.76
CA ILE A 52 4.83 -18.94 6.96
C ILE A 52 6.11 -18.80 7.79
N TRP A 53 6.20 -17.76 8.60
CA TRP A 53 7.38 -17.48 9.42
C TRP A 53 7.69 -18.56 10.45
N LEU A 54 6.69 -19.10 11.13
CA LEU A 54 6.90 -20.12 12.17
C LEU A 54 7.64 -21.37 11.63
N PRO A 55 7.24 -22.00 10.51
CA PRO A 55 8.02 -23.09 9.94
C PRO A 55 9.38 -22.65 9.36
N MET A 56 9.53 -21.40 8.89
CA MET A 56 10.84 -20.86 8.50
C MET A 56 11.78 -20.79 9.72
N LEU A 57 11.27 -20.29 10.83
CA LEU A 57 12.04 -20.20 12.10
C LEU A 57 12.42 -21.59 12.63
N ALA A 58 11.53 -22.57 12.48
CA ALA A 58 11.78 -23.96 12.86
C ALA A 58 12.71 -24.72 11.87
N GLY A 59 13.12 -24.08 10.75
CA GLY A 59 13.96 -24.71 9.73
C GLY A 59 13.25 -25.76 8.87
N SER A 60 11.91 -25.90 8.99
CA SER A 60 11.12 -26.85 8.20
C SER A 60 10.60 -26.30 6.89
N LEU A 61 10.70 -24.98 6.66
CA LEU A 61 10.38 -24.29 5.43
C LEU A 61 11.49 -23.32 5.06
N SER A 62 11.86 -23.28 3.78
CA SER A 62 12.77 -22.26 3.23
C SER A 62 12.06 -21.51 2.09
N LEU A 63 11.93 -20.20 2.21
CA LEU A 63 11.49 -19.34 1.12
C LEU A 63 12.70 -18.91 0.27
N PRO A 64 12.53 -18.67 -1.04
CA PRO A 64 13.58 -18.12 -1.90
C PRO A 64 13.72 -16.60 -1.69
N THR A 65 13.83 -16.18 -0.44
CA THR A 65 14.03 -14.78 -0.03
C THR A 65 15.49 -14.52 0.32
N ALA A 66 15.96 -13.31 0.09
CA ALA A 66 17.29 -12.87 0.50
C ALA A 66 17.36 -12.51 2.00
N PHE A 67 16.23 -12.47 2.69
CA PHE A 67 16.15 -12.16 4.12
C PHE A 67 16.30 -13.42 4.98
N ALA A 68 16.93 -13.28 6.15
CA ALA A 68 16.83 -14.28 7.20
C ALA A 68 15.38 -14.40 7.70
N PRO A 69 14.97 -15.54 8.30
CA PRO A 69 13.56 -15.74 8.71
C PRO A 69 13.00 -14.63 9.61
N ILE A 70 13.80 -14.13 10.55
CA ILE A 70 13.38 -13.05 11.47
C ILE A 70 13.22 -11.74 10.70
N ASP A 71 14.18 -11.40 9.84
CA ASP A 71 14.14 -10.15 9.06
C ASP A 71 12.98 -10.16 8.07
N TRP A 72 12.73 -11.31 7.42
CA TRP A 72 11.56 -11.47 6.55
C TRP A 72 10.26 -11.21 7.32
N HIS A 73 10.12 -11.78 8.52
CA HIS A 73 8.92 -11.57 9.35
C HIS A 73 8.76 -10.10 9.76
N VAL A 74 9.83 -9.48 10.23
CA VAL A 74 9.83 -8.06 10.62
C VAL A 74 9.46 -7.19 9.42
N HIS A 75 10.07 -7.44 8.26
CA HIS A 75 9.76 -6.72 7.03
C HIS A 75 8.29 -6.86 6.64
N GLU A 76 7.75 -8.08 6.61
CA GLU A 76 6.39 -8.34 6.17
C GLU A 76 5.33 -7.73 7.10
N LEU A 77 5.61 -7.58 8.39
CA LEU A 77 4.69 -6.90 9.30
C LEU A 77 4.82 -5.38 9.23
N LEU A 78 6.06 -4.84 9.20
CA LEU A 78 6.28 -3.39 9.21
C LEU A 78 6.11 -2.75 7.83
N TYR A 79 6.51 -3.44 6.76
CA TYR A 79 6.54 -2.86 5.41
C TYR A 79 5.61 -3.58 4.42
N GLY A 80 5.09 -4.74 4.80
CA GLY A 80 4.05 -5.45 4.06
C GLY A 80 2.65 -5.13 4.57
N TYR A 81 2.36 -5.48 5.81
CA TYR A 81 1.04 -5.33 6.43
C TYR A 81 0.71 -3.87 6.77
N LEU A 82 1.55 -3.21 7.57
CA LEU A 82 1.27 -1.85 8.05
C LEU A 82 1.02 -0.84 6.93
N PRO A 83 1.79 -0.80 5.83
CA PRO A 83 1.50 0.07 4.70
C PRO A 83 0.17 -0.21 4.02
N ALA A 84 -0.31 -1.46 3.96
CA ALA A 84 -1.64 -1.78 3.45
C ALA A 84 -2.73 -1.14 4.31
N ILE A 85 -2.61 -1.24 5.64
CA ILE A 85 -3.56 -0.60 6.57
C ILE A 85 -3.52 0.92 6.43
N VAL A 86 -2.32 1.52 6.37
CA VAL A 86 -2.15 2.96 6.16
C VAL A 86 -2.77 3.40 4.83
N ALA A 87 -2.53 2.68 3.74
CA ALA A 87 -3.10 2.98 2.43
C ALA A 87 -4.63 2.89 2.45
N GLY A 88 -5.20 1.82 3.02
CA GLY A 88 -6.66 1.66 3.17
C GLY A 88 -7.29 2.81 3.95
N PHE A 89 -6.65 3.22 5.04
CA PHE A 89 -7.06 4.38 5.83
C PHE A 89 -6.98 5.68 5.01
N LEU A 90 -5.84 5.97 4.39
CA LEU A 90 -5.61 7.22 3.67
C LEU A 90 -6.51 7.37 2.45
N LEU A 91 -6.68 6.30 1.66
CA LEU A 91 -7.56 6.29 0.49
C LEU A 91 -9.04 6.48 0.85
N THR A 92 -9.39 6.33 2.12
CA THR A 92 -10.73 6.60 2.65
C THR A 92 -10.82 7.97 3.33
N ALA A 93 -9.80 8.35 4.10
CA ALA A 93 -9.81 9.59 4.87
C ALA A 93 -9.55 10.83 4.01
N VAL A 94 -8.61 10.74 3.05
CA VAL A 94 -8.23 11.87 2.18
C VAL A 94 -9.42 12.42 1.38
N PRO A 95 -10.28 11.60 0.73
CA PRO A 95 -11.50 12.08 0.11
C PRO A 95 -12.40 12.89 1.06
N ASN A 96 -12.54 12.43 2.31
CA ASN A 96 -13.35 13.15 3.31
C ASN A 96 -12.74 14.50 3.70
N TRP A 97 -11.40 14.62 3.74
CA TRP A 97 -10.71 15.86 4.10
C TRP A 97 -10.62 16.85 2.94
N THR A 98 -10.53 16.33 1.72
CA THR A 98 -10.34 17.13 0.51
C THR A 98 -11.67 17.44 -0.18
N GLY A 99 -12.72 16.69 0.12
CA GLY A 99 -13.97 16.74 -0.59
C GLY A 99 -13.90 16.20 -2.01
N ARG A 100 -12.82 15.50 -2.41
CA ARG A 100 -12.63 14.89 -3.73
C ARG A 100 -13.17 13.47 -3.75
N LEU A 101 -13.39 12.96 -4.97
CA LEU A 101 -13.89 11.60 -5.13
C LEU A 101 -12.85 10.54 -4.70
N PRO A 102 -13.27 9.45 -4.06
CA PRO A 102 -12.37 8.38 -3.65
C PRO A 102 -11.82 7.59 -4.83
N VAL A 103 -10.64 7.03 -4.64
CA VAL A 103 -10.04 6.07 -5.59
C VAL A 103 -10.81 4.76 -5.50
N THR A 104 -11.44 4.36 -6.61
CA THR A 104 -12.28 3.15 -6.70
C THR A 104 -12.00 2.38 -7.99
N GLY A 105 -12.49 1.15 -8.10
CA GLY A 105 -12.43 0.36 -9.34
C GLY A 105 -11.01 0.04 -9.81
N GLY A 106 -10.76 0.26 -11.09
CA GLY A 106 -9.48 -0.06 -11.75
C GLY A 106 -8.24 0.57 -11.11
N PRO A 107 -8.22 1.88 -10.80
CA PRO A 107 -7.11 2.51 -10.10
C PRO A 107 -6.83 1.89 -8.71
N LEU A 108 -7.87 1.55 -7.96
CA LEU A 108 -7.73 0.89 -6.66
C LEU A 108 -7.19 -0.54 -6.83
N LEU A 109 -7.66 -1.26 -7.85
CA LEU A 109 -7.10 -2.57 -8.20
C LEU A 109 -5.62 -2.47 -8.58
N GLY A 110 -5.23 -1.45 -9.34
CA GLY A 110 -3.83 -1.19 -9.69
C GLY A 110 -2.93 -1.04 -8.46
N LEU A 111 -3.36 -0.24 -7.47
CA LEU A 111 -2.64 -0.10 -6.20
C LEU A 111 -2.53 -1.44 -5.44
N LEU A 112 -3.62 -2.21 -5.42
CA LEU A 112 -3.63 -3.52 -4.79
C LEU A 112 -2.66 -4.49 -5.46
N LEU A 113 -2.62 -4.51 -6.80
CA LEU A 113 -1.69 -5.36 -7.55
C LEU A 113 -0.23 -4.97 -7.33
N ILE A 114 0.07 -3.67 -7.23
CA ILE A 114 1.42 -3.21 -6.88
C ILE A 114 1.81 -3.70 -5.47
N TRP A 115 0.90 -3.62 -4.51
CA TRP A 115 1.14 -4.15 -3.16
C TRP A 115 1.40 -5.66 -3.16
N VAL A 116 0.57 -6.44 -3.84
CA VAL A 116 0.75 -7.90 -3.97
C VAL A 116 2.08 -8.22 -4.65
N ALA A 117 2.42 -7.49 -5.73
CA ALA A 117 3.70 -7.67 -6.43
C ALA A 117 4.90 -7.45 -5.50
N GLY A 118 4.84 -6.45 -4.60
CA GLY A 118 5.86 -6.25 -3.55
C GLY A 118 6.01 -7.46 -2.64
N ARG A 119 4.90 -8.04 -2.18
CA ARG A 119 4.93 -9.25 -1.33
C ARG A 119 5.59 -10.43 -2.02
N LEU A 120 5.22 -10.67 -3.28
CA LEU A 120 5.82 -11.73 -4.09
C LEU A 120 7.29 -11.48 -4.42
N ALA A 121 7.65 -10.21 -4.70
CA ALA A 121 9.03 -9.83 -4.97
C ALA A 121 9.95 -10.05 -3.76
N VAL A 122 9.48 -9.71 -2.55
CA VAL A 122 10.24 -9.93 -1.31
C VAL A 122 10.37 -11.43 -1.02
N ALA A 123 9.28 -12.20 -1.16
CA ALA A 123 9.32 -13.65 -0.96
C ALA A 123 10.23 -14.37 -1.96
N GLY A 124 10.34 -13.85 -3.20
CA GLY A 124 11.19 -14.39 -4.27
C GLY A 124 12.51 -13.62 -4.48
N SER A 125 12.94 -12.81 -3.51
CA SER A 125 14.06 -11.87 -3.70
C SER A 125 15.43 -12.54 -3.98
N ALA A 126 15.60 -13.80 -3.57
CA ALA A 126 16.79 -14.58 -3.94
C ALA A 126 16.83 -14.95 -5.43
N TRP A 127 15.66 -15.03 -6.11
CA TRP A 127 15.59 -15.35 -7.53
C TRP A 127 15.74 -14.12 -8.43
N ILE A 128 15.04 -13.02 -8.06
CA ILE A 128 14.99 -11.81 -8.89
C ILE A 128 16.11 -10.80 -8.55
N GLY A 129 16.82 -11.03 -7.44
CA GLY A 129 17.80 -10.13 -6.88
C GLY A 129 17.23 -9.12 -5.88
N PRO A 130 17.97 -8.81 -4.79
CA PRO A 130 17.49 -7.92 -3.71
C PRO A 130 17.11 -6.51 -4.20
N SER A 131 17.88 -5.96 -5.16
CA SER A 131 17.61 -4.60 -5.69
C SER A 131 16.30 -4.52 -6.46
N TRP A 132 15.94 -5.55 -7.25
CA TRP A 132 14.67 -5.59 -7.94
C TRP A 132 13.52 -5.78 -6.96
N ALA A 133 13.68 -6.64 -5.95
CA ALA A 133 12.69 -6.84 -4.91
C ALA A 133 12.42 -5.54 -4.15
N ALA A 134 13.47 -4.82 -3.75
CA ALA A 134 13.36 -3.51 -3.11
C ALA A 134 12.61 -2.50 -4.01
N THR A 135 12.96 -2.42 -5.30
CA THR A 135 12.32 -1.49 -6.24
C THR A 135 10.81 -1.75 -6.33
N VAL A 136 10.40 -3.00 -6.50
CA VAL A 136 8.98 -3.37 -6.62
C VAL A 136 8.24 -3.11 -5.31
N ASP A 137 8.85 -3.42 -4.18
CA ASP A 137 8.24 -3.23 -2.87
C ASP A 137 8.05 -1.75 -2.51
N LEU A 138 9.07 -0.92 -2.69
CA LEU A 138 9.03 0.52 -2.44
C LEU A 138 8.02 1.24 -3.36
N LEU A 139 7.77 0.72 -4.55
CA LEU A 139 6.84 1.31 -5.52
C LEU A 139 5.43 1.46 -4.94
N PHE A 140 4.99 0.56 -4.07
CA PHE A 140 3.68 0.66 -3.44
C PHE A 140 3.54 1.93 -2.58
N LEU A 141 4.42 2.11 -1.61
CA LEU A 141 4.39 3.29 -0.72
C LEU A 141 4.59 4.58 -1.50
N LEU A 142 5.49 4.58 -2.50
CA LEU A 142 5.72 5.73 -3.38
C LEU A 142 4.45 6.10 -4.15
N THR A 143 3.74 5.11 -4.70
CA THR A 143 2.50 5.34 -5.46
C THR A 143 1.39 5.85 -4.55
N VAL A 144 1.23 5.28 -3.34
CA VAL A 144 0.27 5.78 -2.34
C VAL A 144 0.59 7.22 -1.97
N ALA A 145 1.86 7.54 -1.69
CA ALA A 145 2.29 8.91 -1.39
C ALA A 145 1.96 9.89 -2.53
N ALA A 146 2.22 9.49 -3.78
CA ALA A 146 1.93 10.30 -4.96
C ALA A 146 0.42 10.56 -5.12
N VAL A 147 -0.42 9.53 -4.94
CA VAL A 147 -1.88 9.66 -4.98
C VAL A 147 -2.38 10.63 -3.90
N VAL A 148 -1.95 10.41 -2.65
CA VAL A 148 -2.35 11.26 -1.51
C VAL A 148 -1.88 12.71 -1.70
N PHE A 149 -0.63 12.89 -2.14
CA PHE A 149 -0.08 14.22 -2.45
C PHE A 149 -0.93 14.95 -3.49
N ARG A 150 -1.22 14.27 -4.61
CA ARG A 150 -2.04 14.84 -5.69
C ARG A 150 -3.40 15.31 -5.19
N GLU A 151 -4.08 14.51 -4.38
CA GLU A 151 -5.43 14.84 -3.87
C GLU A 151 -5.38 16.03 -2.90
N ILE A 152 -4.40 16.07 -1.99
CA ILE A 152 -4.24 17.15 -1.01
C ILE A 152 -3.91 18.48 -1.71
N VAL A 153 -2.99 18.47 -2.67
CA VAL A 153 -2.57 19.67 -3.41
C VAL A 153 -3.70 20.19 -4.30
N ALA A 154 -4.37 19.29 -5.03
CA ALA A 154 -5.48 19.66 -5.90
C ALA A 154 -6.67 20.27 -5.13
N ALA A 155 -6.88 19.84 -3.88
CA ALA A 155 -7.89 20.41 -2.99
C ALA A 155 -7.41 21.68 -2.25
N ARG A 156 -6.16 22.10 -2.40
CA ARG A 156 -5.52 23.19 -1.65
C ARG A 156 -5.58 23.00 -0.11
N ASN A 157 -5.68 21.75 0.35
CA ASN A 157 -5.76 21.41 1.77
C ASN A 157 -4.37 21.10 2.35
N LEU A 158 -3.47 22.08 2.26
CA LEU A 158 -2.04 21.93 2.60
C LEU A 158 -1.80 21.58 4.07
N GLY A 159 -2.76 21.82 4.97
CA GLY A 159 -2.65 21.44 6.39
C GLY A 159 -2.54 19.92 6.60
N ASN A 160 -3.03 19.12 5.66
CA ASN A 160 -2.97 17.67 5.70
C ASN A 160 -1.70 17.05 5.08
N LEU A 161 -0.76 17.86 4.57
CA LEU A 161 0.55 17.38 4.11
C LEU A 161 1.37 16.67 5.20
N LYS A 162 1.05 16.90 6.47
CA LYS A 162 1.67 16.18 7.61
C LYS A 162 1.56 14.64 7.47
N VAL A 163 0.50 14.17 6.83
CA VAL A 163 0.30 12.73 6.60
C VAL A 163 1.36 12.16 5.68
N LEU A 164 1.82 12.95 4.71
CA LEU A 164 2.91 12.53 3.81
C LEU A 164 4.24 12.38 4.53
N LEU A 165 4.47 13.10 5.63
CA LEU A 165 5.65 12.89 6.47
C LEU A 165 5.66 11.46 7.04
N LEU A 166 4.52 10.97 7.54
CA LEU A 166 4.41 9.61 8.07
C LEU A 166 4.62 8.54 6.98
N VAL A 167 4.01 8.75 5.80
CA VAL A 167 4.23 7.85 4.65
C VAL A 167 5.69 7.91 4.18
N GLY A 168 6.29 9.10 4.18
CA GLY A 168 7.71 9.30 3.86
C GLY A 168 8.66 8.62 4.85
N LEU A 169 8.34 8.63 6.15
CA LEU A 169 9.11 7.90 7.17
C LEU A 169 9.00 6.38 6.98
N LEU A 170 7.80 5.87 6.66
CA LEU A 170 7.64 4.45 6.33
C LEU A 170 8.43 4.07 5.08
N LEU A 171 8.39 4.91 4.04
CA LEU A 171 9.14 4.69 2.80
C LEU A 171 10.65 4.71 3.06
N ALA A 172 11.14 5.68 3.82
CA ALA A 172 12.56 5.78 4.19
C ALA A 172 13.01 4.59 5.04
N GLY A 173 12.23 4.19 6.04
CA GLY A 173 12.50 3.02 6.87
C GLY A 173 12.56 1.74 6.04
N ASN A 174 11.62 1.54 5.11
CA ASN A 174 11.62 0.39 4.20
C ASN A 174 12.86 0.39 3.28
N ALA A 175 13.19 1.55 2.71
CA ALA A 175 14.40 1.68 1.88
C ALA A 175 15.68 1.39 2.66
N THR A 176 15.78 1.87 3.90
CA THR A 176 16.90 1.59 4.80
C THR A 176 17.01 0.10 5.11
N PHE A 177 15.87 -0.56 5.41
CA PHE A 177 15.82 -1.99 5.70
C PHE A 177 16.35 -2.83 4.52
N HIS A 178 15.92 -2.50 3.30
CA HIS A 178 16.45 -3.15 2.10
C HIS A 178 17.93 -2.89 1.87
N ALA A 179 18.40 -1.65 2.11
CA ALA A 179 19.79 -1.28 1.94
C ALA A 179 20.70 -2.00 2.95
N GLU A 180 20.29 -2.05 4.22
CA GLU A 180 21.04 -2.77 5.26
C GLU A 180 21.13 -4.26 4.97
N SER A 181 20.02 -4.88 4.56
CA SER A 181 20.00 -6.30 4.18
C SER A 181 20.92 -6.59 2.99
N ALA A 182 20.97 -5.72 1.99
CA ALA A 182 21.84 -5.88 0.83
C ALA A 182 23.32 -5.69 1.17
N LEU A 183 23.67 -4.76 2.07
CA LEU A 183 25.05 -4.48 2.51
C LEU A 183 25.58 -5.55 3.46
N ALA A 184 24.73 -6.12 4.31
CA ALA A 184 25.10 -7.15 5.27
C ALA A 184 25.30 -8.55 4.63
N GLY A 185 25.11 -8.68 3.32
CA GLY A 185 25.29 -9.94 2.60
C GLY A 185 24.23 -11.01 2.96
N GLY A 186 23.02 -10.58 3.23
CA GLY A 186 21.94 -11.37 3.84
C GLY A 186 22.05 -11.24 5.35
N ALA A 187 21.20 -10.45 5.94
CA ALA A 187 21.11 -9.99 7.31
C ALA A 187 21.91 -10.80 8.35
N GLY A 188 23.10 -10.39 8.62
CA GLY A 188 23.93 -10.94 9.68
C GLY A 188 23.60 -10.38 11.06
N TYR A 189 22.33 -10.39 11.44
CA TYR A 189 21.89 -10.25 12.82
C TYR A 189 21.62 -11.63 13.41
N GLY A 190 22.67 -12.39 13.64
CA GLY A 190 22.45 -13.71 14.17
C GLY A 190 23.74 -14.46 14.43
N THR A 191 24.66 -13.88 15.17
CA THR A 191 25.63 -14.61 16.01
C THR A 191 25.79 -13.89 17.31
#